data_c4193588e46beaef1878452b691a5ec0
#
_entry.id   c4193588e46beaef1878452b691a5ec0
#
_cell.length_a   1.000
_cell.length_b   1.000
_cell.length_c   1.000
_cell.angle_alpha   90.00
_cell.angle_beta   90.00
_cell.angle_gamma   90.00
#
_symmetry.space_group_name_H-M   'P 1'
#
loop_
_entity.id
_entity.type
_entity.pdbx_description
1 polymer ?
#
loop_
_entity_poly.entity_id
_entity_poly.type
_entity_poly.pdbx_seq_one_letter_code
_entity_poly.pdbx_strand_id
1 'polypeptide(L)'
;MSILLEPLETRSRFEMALPPMLVTAAQTGPSVELPDGDGPVIAVVQTGAYSDESALAVTFQESDAGSTWATIANSGVPGLTPESATLHSFPRTKRYLRCQVAVTGADTTATLAVLVGQGYKVF
;
A
#
# COMPACT_ATOMS: atom_id res chain seq x y z
N MET A 1 15.65 6.78 -28.83
CA MET A 1 16.26 5.78 -27.99
C MET A 1 15.53 5.69 -26.66
N SER A 2 15.09 4.52 -26.31
CA SER A 2 14.25 4.32 -25.14
C SER A 2 14.98 3.65 -23.95
N ILE A 3 16.30 3.72 -23.94
CA ILE A 3 17.10 3.03 -22.92
C ILE A 3 16.71 3.43 -21.50
N LEU A 4 16.33 4.68 -21.31
CA LEU A 4 15.93 5.15 -19.99
C LEU A 4 14.51 4.74 -19.63
N LEU A 5 13.64 4.50 -20.60
CA LEU A 5 12.26 4.13 -20.35
C LEU A 5 12.06 2.64 -20.20
N GLU A 6 12.77 1.84 -20.96
CA GLU A 6 12.67 0.38 -20.84
C GLU A 6 12.96 -0.14 -19.45
N PRO A 7 14.07 0.27 -18.79
CA PRO A 7 14.32 -0.21 -17.44
C PRO A 7 13.21 0.17 -16.46
N LEU A 8 12.60 1.31 -16.63
CA LEU A 8 11.52 1.72 -15.75
C LEU A 8 10.30 0.82 -15.91
N GLU A 9 9.91 0.52 -17.13
CA GLU A 9 8.79 -0.37 -17.40
C GLU A 9 9.03 -1.79 -16.92
N THR A 10 10.24 -2.29 -17.10
CA THR A 10 10.56 -3.65 -16.73
C THR A 10 10.89 -3.83 -15.26
N ARG A 11 11.31 -2.77 -14.60
CA ARG A 11 11.73 -2.83 -13.19
C ARG A 11 10.66 -2.39 -12.21
N SER A 12 9.68 -1.62 -12.67
CA SER A 12 8.60 -1.17 -11.81
C SER A 12 7.42 -2.11 -11.97
N ARG A 13 7.04 -2.73 -10.89
CA ARG A 13 5.92 -3.66 -10.87
C ARG A 13 5.06 -3.33 -9.68
N PHE A 14 3.78 -3.16 -9.94
CA PHE A 14 2.81 -2.89 -8.89
C PHE A 14 1.88 -4.07 -8.72
N GLU A 15 1.60 -4.40 -7.47
CA GLU A 15 0.68 -5.45 -7.09
C GLU A 15 -0.44 -4.83 -6.27
N MET A 16 -1.60 -5.44 -6.29
CA MET A 16 -2.71 -4.97 -5.48
C MET A 16 -2.59 -5.48 -4.07
N ALA A 17 -2.24 -4.57 -3.15
CA ALA A 17 -2.26 -4.88 -1.73
C ALA A 17 -3.68 -4.86 -1.16
N LEU A 18 -4.57 -4.13 -1.79
CA LEU A 18 -6.00 -4.16 -1.51
C LEU A 18 -6.73 -3.89 -2.81
N PRO A 19 -7.49 -4.86 -3.35
CA PRO A 19 -8.30 -4.61 -4.55
C PRO A 19 -9.34 -3.53 -4.27
N PRO A 20 -9.79 -2.81 -5.29
CA PRO A 20 -10.83 -1.80 -5.10
C PRO A 20 -12.05 -2.39 -4.41
N MET A 21 -12.46 -1.80 -3.31
CA MET A 21 -13.58 -2.31 -2.54
C MET A 21 -14.20 -1.23 -1.67
N LEU A 22 -15.44 -1.48 -1.26
CA LEU A 22 -16.08 -0.68 -0.25
C LEU A 22 -15.64 -1.20 1.12
N VAL A 23 -15.07 -0.31 1.92
CA VAL A 23 -14.57 -0.64 3.26
C VAL A 23 -15.55 -0.09 4.29
N THR A 24 -16.07 -0.97 5.12
CA THR A 24 -17.01 -0.59 6.19
C THR A 24 -16.48 -0.94 7.57
N ALA A 25 -15.38 -1.68 7.63
CA ALA A 25 -14.75 -2.12 8.88
C ALA A 25 -13.27 -2.33 8.61
N ALA A 26 -12.51 -2.59 9.66
CA ALA A 26 -11.09 -2.88 9.52
C ALA A 26 -10.87 -4.05 8.55
N GLN A 27 -9.89 -3.93 7.69
CA GLN A 27 -9.56 -4.92 6.67
C GLN A 27 -8.06 -5.20 6.68
N THR A 28 -7.73 -6.45 6.38
CA THR A 28 -6.34 -6.82 6.08
C THR A 28 -6.30 -7.27 4.63
N GLY A 29 -5.44 -6.65 3.84
CA GLY A 29 -5.31 -7.01 2.45
C GLY A 29 -4.59 -8.33 2.25
N PRO A 30 -4.61 -8.88 1.04
CA PRO A 30 -3.90 -10.11 0.73
C PRO A 30 -2.39 -9.91 0.83
N SER A 31 -1.68 -11.01 1.06
CA SER A 31 -0.23 -11.01 1.09
C SER A 31 0.33 -10.79 -0.31
N VAL A 32 1.29 -9.91 -0.43
CA VAL A 32 1.99 -9.62 -1.68
C VAL A 32 3.44 -10.02 -1.49
N GLU A 33 3.97 -10.81 -2.40
CA GLU A 33 5.39 -11.12 -2.41
C GLU A 33 6.11 -10.12 -3.30
N LEU A 34 7.06 -9.40 -2.73
CA LEU A 34 7.88 -8.47 -3.49
C LEU A 34 9.19 -9.15 -3.87
N PRO A 35 9.68 -8.91 -5.09
CA PRO A 35 10.93 -9.52 -5.52
C PRO A 35 12.08 -9.16 -4.61
N ASP A 36 13.11 -9.98 -4.62
CA ASP A 36 14.33 -9.67 -3.91
C ASP A 36 14.89 -8.35 -4.37
N GLY A 37 15.37 -7.58 -3.43
CA GLY A 37 15.91 -6.28 -3.70
C GLY A 37 15.89 -5.46 -2.44
N ASP A 38 16.59 -4.38 -2.47
CA ASP A 38 16.72 -3.50 -1.31
C ASP A 38 16.11 -2.12 -1.55
N GLY A 39 15.28 -2.02 -2.57
CA GLY A 39 14.57 -0.79 -2.82
C GLY A 39 13.43 -0.58 -1.85
N PRO A 40 13.00 0.66 -1.67
CA PRO A 40 11.86 0.95 -0.81
C PRO A 40 10.57 0.45 -1.43
N VAL A 41 9.54 0.33 -0.60
CA VAL A 41 8.19 0.10 -1.08
C VAL A 41 7.59 1.45 -1.47
N ILE A 42 6.91 1.47 -2.59
CA ILE A 42 6.11 2.62 -3.02
C ILE A 42 4.67 2.18 -2.98
N ALA A 43 3.87 2.87 -2.18
CA ALA A 43 2.45 2.57 -2.05
C ALA A 43 1.62 3.69 -2.68
N VAL A 44 0.59 3.30 -3.40
CA VAL A 44 -0.40 4.23 -3.94
C VAL A 44 -1.72 3.87 -3.30
N VAL A 45 -2.26 4.79 -2.52
CA VAL A 45 -3.55 4.61 -1.85
C VAL A 45 -4.56 5.47 -2.57
N GLN A 46 -5.53 4.84 -3.19
CA GLN A 46 -6.57 5.54 -3.93
C GLN A 46 -7.88 5.47 -3.15
N THR A 47 -8.46 6.62 -2.93
CA THR A 47 -9.74 6.72 -2.23
C THR A 47 -10.80 7.22 -3.18
N GLY A 48 -11.99 6.69 -3.05
CA GLY A 48 -13.17 7.22 -3.72
C GLY A 48 -14.03 8.00 -2.73
N ALA A 49 -15.33 7.80 -2.80
CA ALA A 49 -16.25 8.50 -1.91
C ALA A 49 -16.09 8.01 -0.47
N TYR A 50 -16.19 8.93 0.48
CA TYR A 50 -16.25 8.63 1.89
C TYR A 50 -17.59 9.10 2.42
N SER A 51 -18.08 8.51 3.48
CA SER A 51 -19.08 9.13 4.29
C SER A 51 -18.42 10.22 5.17
N ASP A 52 -19.19 11.15 5.65
CA ASP A 52 -18.67 12.29 6.42
C ASP A 52 -17.98 11.88 7.72
N GLU A 53 -18.31 10.74 8.24
CA GLU A 53 -17.74 10.24 9.49
C GLU A 53 -16.59 9.29 9.30
N SER A 54 -16.14 9.14 8.06
CA SER A 54 -15.05 8.20 7.75
C SER A 54 -13.74 8.71 8.30
N ALA A 55 -13.04 7.83 8.97
CA ALA A 55 -11.64 8.03 9.30
C ALA A 55 -10.92 6.74 8.92
N LEU A 56 -10.07 6.84 7.93
CA LEU A 56 -9.30 5.72 7.45
C LEU A 56 -7.84 5.91 7.79
N ALA A 57 -7.20 4.84 8.20
CA ALA A 57 -5.76 4.80 8.35
C ALA A 57 -5.26 3.54 7.66
N VAL A 58 -4.21 3.68 6.87
CA VAL A 58 -3.59 2.56 6.16
C VAL A 58 -2.17 2.42 6.67
N THR A 59 -1.81 1.22 7.12
CA THR A 59 -0.45 0.88 7.52
C THR A 59 -0.05 -0.40 6.80
N PHE A 60 1.22 -0.75 6.90
CA PHE A 60 1.74 -1.94 6.22
C PHE A 60 2.48 -2.82 7.20
N GLN A 61 2.39 -4.12 6.95
CA GLN A 61 3.10 -5.14 7.71
C GLN A 61 3.97 -5.94 6.78
N GLU A 62 5.03 -6.51 7.31
CA GLU A 62 5.96 -7.35 6.55
C GLU A 62 6.18 -8.69 7.26
N SER A 63 6.58 -9.68 6.49
CA SER A 63 6.83 -11.01 6.99
C SER A 63 7.89 -11.72 6.14
N ASP A 64 8.68 -12.59 6.79
CA ASP A 64 9.65 -13.42 6.08
C ASP A 64 8.98 -14.60 5.36
N ALA A 65 7.93 -15.14 5.94
CA ALA A 65 7.32 -16.38 5.46
C ALA A 65 5.82 -16.25 5.20
N GLY A 66 5.23 -15.08 5.43
CA GLY A 66 3.81 -14.89 5.25
C GLY A 66 2.95 -15.41 6.38
N SER A 67 3.55 -15.74 7.52
CA SER A 67 2.82 -16.29 8.67
C SER A 67 2.91 -15.43 9.91
N THR A 68 4.04 -14.79 10.16
CA THR A 68 4.22 -13.90 11.31
C THR A 68 4.46 -12.50 10.77
N TRP A 69 3.62 -11.56 11.18
CA TRP A 69 3.60 -10.21 10.61
C TRP A 69 4.01 -9.17 11.64
N ALA A 70 4.78 -8.21 11.19
CA ALA A 70 5.21 -7.06 11.99
C ALA A 70 4.91 -5.77 11.25
N THR A 71 4.42 -4.79 11.98
CA THR A 71 4.14 -3.47 11.39
C THR A 71 5.44 -2.77 11.02
N ILE A 72 5.48 -2.25 9.79
CA ILE A 72 6.64 -1.51 9.31
C ILE A 72 6.58 -0.09 9.88
N ALA A 73 7.66 0.33 10.51
CA ALA A 73 7.75 1.69 11.03
C ALA A 73 7.63 2.71 9.90
N ASN A 74 6.92 3.79 10.16
CA ASN A 74 6.71 4.89 9.21
C ASN A 74 5.98 4.48 7.93
N SER A 75 5.26 3.36 7.95
CA SER A 75 4.48 2.92 6.81
C SER A 75 3.06 3.51 6.77
N GLY A 76 2.65 4.18 7.83
CA GLY A 76 1.33 4.80 7.87
C GLY A 76 1.20 5.88 6.82
N VAL A 77 0.12 5.83 6.05
CA VAL A 77 -0.13 6.79 4.99
C VAL A 77 -0.90 7.97 5.57
N PRO A 78 -0.29 9.14 5.60
CA PRO A 78 -0.95 10.31 6.20
C PRO A 78 -1.90 10.99 5.22
N GLY A 79 -2.85 11.74 5.78
CA GLY A 79 -3.63 12.70 5.01
C GLY A 79 -4.56 12.11 3.97
N LEU A 80 -5.16 10.96 4.26
CA LEU A 80 -6.15 10.39 3.35
C LEU A 80 -7.37 11.30 3.25
N THR A 81 -7.71 11.68 2.03
CA THR A 81 -8.87 12.51 1.75
C THR A 81 -9.74 11.81 0.72
N PRO A 82 -11.04 12.16 0.65
CA PRO A 82 -11.91 11.56 -0.36
C PRO A 82 -11.46 11.87 -1.78
N GLU A 83 -11.70 10.93 -2.67
CA GLU A 83 -11.48 11.09 -4.12
C GLU A 83 -10.07 11.56 -4.45
N SER A 84 -9.08 10.91 -3.84
CA SER A 84 -7.67 11.27 -4.03
C SER A 84 -6.79 10.05 -4.21
N ALA A 85 -5.57 10.28 -4.64
CA ALA A 85 -4.53 9.27 -4.67
C ALA A 85 -3.34 9.82 -3.90
N THR A 86 -2.85 9.03 -2.95
CA THR A 86 -1.71 9.40 -2.11
C THR A 86 -0.57 8.45 -2.37
N LEU A 87 0.60 9.00 -2.65
CA LEU A 87 1.83 8.25 -2.79
C LEU A 87 2.58 8.28 -1.47
N HIS A 88 3.10 7.14 -1.07
CA HIS A 88 3.90 7.04 0.15
C HIS A 88 4.97 5.99 -0.03
N SER A 89 6.20 6.27 0.37
CA SER A 89 7.26 5.29 0.30
C SER A 89 7.86 5.06 1.68
N PHE A 90 8.30 3.83 1.90
CA PHE A 90 8.90 3.42 3.17
C PHE A 90 9.86 2.26 2.95
N PRO A 91 10.87 2.10 3.82
CA PRO A 91 11.79 0.98 3.70
C PRO A 91 11.11 -0.33 4.12
N ARG A 92 11.60 -1.43 3.60
CA ARG A 92 11.20 -2.76 4.03
C ARG A 92 12.43 -3.64 4.21
N THR A 93 12.28 -4.69 5.01
CA THR A 93 13.36 -5.64 5.25
C THR A 93 12.97 -7.09 4.95
N LYS A 94 11.69 -7.34 4.65
CA LYS A 94 11.19 -8.70 4.45
C LYS A 94 10.46 -8.80 3.11
N ARG A 95 10.27 -10.04 2.65
CA ARG A 95 9.82 -10.25 1.27
C ARG A 95 8.31 -10.19 1.10
N TYR A 96 7.53 -10.43 2.15
CA TYR A 96 6.08 -10.40 2.07
C TYR A 96 5.55 -9.13 2.70
N LEU A 97 4.52 -8.58 2.09
CA LEU A 97 3.91 -7.34 2.52
C LEU A 97 2.40 -7.48 2.49
N ARG A 98 1.73 -6.85 3.42
CA ARG A 98 0.28 -6.68 3.35
C ARG A 98 -0.11 -5.35 3.95
N CYS A 99 -1.25 -4.80 3.51
CA CYS A 99 -1.76 -3.59 4.10
C CYS A 99 -2.79 -3.91 5.17
N GLN A 100 -2.91 -3.00 6.12
CA GLN A 100 -3.98 -3.02 7.10
C GLN A 100 -4.73 -1.71 7.05
N VAL A 101 -6.04 -1.80 7.03
CA VAL A 101 -6.91 -0.63 7.02
C VAL A 101 -7.64 -0.58 8.34
N ALA A 102 -7.51 0.51 9.05
CA ALA A 102 -8.27 0.79 10.26
C ALA A 102 -9.36 1.79 9.92
N VAL A 103 -10.54 1.57 10.48
CA VAL A 103 -11.70 2.40 10.25
C VAL A 103 -12.23 2.85 11.60
N THR A 104 -12.41 4.15 11.77
CA THR A 104 -13.05 4.71 12.97
C THR A 104 -14.36 5.36 12.57
N GLY A 105 -15.33 5.33 13.47
CA GLY A 105 -16.66 5.84 13.19
C GLY A 105 -17.67 4.72 12.99
N ALA A 106 -18.88 4.89 13.50
CA ALA A 106 -19.87 3.82 13.54
C ALA A 106 -20.46 3.50 12.16
N ASP A 107 -20.60 4.49 11.30
CA ASP A 107 -21.25 4.34 10.00
C ASP A 107 -20.30 4.69 8.85
N THR A 108 -19.04 4.36 9.03
CA THR A 108 -18.02 4.68 8.04
C THR A 108 -18.16 3.79 6.81
N THR A 109 -18.21 4.40 5.66
CA THR A 109 -18.07 3.71 4.37
C THR A 109 -17.07 4.48 3.51
N ALA A 110 -16.20 3.76 2.86
CA ALA A 110 -15.22 4.38 1.97
C ALA A 110 -14.82 3.41 0.88
N THR A 111 -14.66 3.90 -0.32
CA THR A 111 -14.11 3.12 -1.41
C THR A 111 -12.60 3.29 -1.40
N LEU A 112 -11.88 2.19 -1.45
CA LEU A 112 -10.43 2.20 -1.25
C LEU A 112 -9.76 1.15 -2.13
N ALA A 113 -8.60 1.49 -2.66
CA ALA A 113 -7.70 0.56 -3.33
C ALA A 113 -6.28 0.90 -2.94
N VAL A 114 -5.45 -0.11 -2.77
CA VAL A 114 -4.05 0.06 -2.42
C VAL A 114 -3.19 -0.73 -3.39
N LEU A 115 -2.26 -0.06 -4.03
CA LEU A 115 -1.26 -0.66 -4.90
C LEU A 115 0.10 -0.50 -4.22
N VAL A 116 0.93 -1.53 -4.32
CA VAL A 116 2.30 -1.45 -3.82
C VAL A 116 3.26 -1.90 -4.90
N GLY A 117 4.41 -1.27 -4.94
CA GLY A 117 5.49 -1.63 -5.84
C GLY A 117 6.82 -1.48 -5.14
N GLN A 118 7.84 -2.03 -5.75
CA GLN A 118 9.19 -1.90 -5.24
C GLN A 118 9.93 -0.86 -6.05
N GLY A 119 10.51 0.11 -5.35
CA GLY A 119 11.43 1.04 -5.98
C GLY A 119 12.79 0.40 -6.18
N TYR A 120 13.55 0.95 -7.08
CA TYR A 120 14.90 0.48 -7.35
C TYR A 120 15.88 1.58 -7.03
N LYS A 121 17.03 1.19 -6.48
CA LYS A 121 18.10 2.14 -6.27
C LYS A 121 18.66 2.58 -7.60
N VAL A 122 18.98 3.85 -7.67
CA VAL A 122 19.66 4.44 -8.82
C VAL A 122 21.07 4.83 -8.33
N PHE A 123 22.04 4.32 -9.03
CA PHE A 123 23.44 4.57 -8.70
C PHE A 123 24.07 5.58 -9.65
#